data_334cfc790b53f4c6711d0c92ac2cdd37
#
_entry.id   334cfc790b53f4c6711d0c92ac2cdd37
#
_cell.length_a   1.000
_cell.length_b   1.000
_cell.length_c   1.000
_cell.angle_alpha   90.00
_cell.angle_beta   90.00
_cell.angle_gamma   90.00
#
_symmetry.space_group_name_H-M   'P 1'
#
loop_
_entity.id
_entity.type
_entity.pdbx_description
1 polymer ?
#
loop_
_entity_poly.entity_id
_entity_poly.type
_entity_poly.pdbx_seq_one_letter_code
_entity_poly.pdbx_strand_id
1 'polypeptide(L)'
;MAERILGKTLATVSLSVALASVTVKSSGCCSIPACRNTFSSCGFHLSSNIMSSSNGAKENSHNKARTSPYPGSKVQRSQVPNEKVGWFVEWQDYNPVEYTAVSVLAGPRWADPQIRNPAGRTGLVGRGLLGRWGPNHAADPIITRWKRDRSGNKITHPVSGKNILQFVAIKRKDCGEWAIPGGMVDPGEKISATLKREFGEEALNSLQKSSTEKRELEEQLHKLFSQEHLVIYKGYVDDPRNTDNAWMETEAVNYHDETGEIMDNLTLEAGDDAGKVKWVDISDQLQLYASHSQFIKLVAEKRDAHWSEDSETECRGL
;
A
#
# COMPACT_ATOMS: atom_id res chain seq x y z
N MET A 1 -20.58 59.13 18.04
CA MET A 1 -19.57 59.57 19.00
C MET A 1 -18.47 58.55 19.08
N ALA A 2 -17.30 59.05 18.72
CA ALA A 2 -15.95 58.58 19.02
C ALA A 2 -15.51 57.16 18.58
N GLU A 3 -14.76 57.19 17.53
CA GLU A 3 -13.71 56.26 17.10
C GLU A 3 -12.67 56.00 18.21
N ARG A 4 -12.12 54.77 18.21
CA ARG A 4 -10.74 54.55 18.64
C ARG A 4 -10.08 53.51 17.70
N ILE A 5 -9.23 54.06 16.87
CA ILE A 5 -8.18 53.40 16.10
C ILE A 5 -7.09 52.92 17.07
N LEU A 6 -6.69 51.65 16.98
CA LEU A 6 -5.43 51.18 17.56
C LEU A 6 -4.62 50.48 16.47
N GLY A 7 -3.54 51.18 16.07
CA GLY A 7 -2.55 50.69 15.13
C GLY A 7 -1.73 49.51 15.71
N LYS A 8 -1.45 48.55 14.88
CA LYS A 8 -0.43 47.51 15.16
C LYS A 8 0.78 47.78 14.28
N THR A 9 1.87 48.07 14.95
CA THR A 9 3.22 48.26 14.42
C THR A 9 3.76 46.95 13.85
N LEU A 10 4.16 46.97 12.59
CA LEU A 10 4.99 45.90 11.98
C LEU A 10 6.43 46.07 12.46
N ALA A 11 6.98 45.02 13.06
CA ALA A 11 8.39 44.92 13.33
C ALA A 11 9.01 44.09 12.19
N THR A 12 9.80 44.75 11.37
CA THR A 12 10.67 44.12 10.35
C THR A 12 11.92 43.56 11.02
N VAL A 13 12.11 42.25 10.97
CA VAL A 13 13.36 41.59 11.38
C VAL A 13 14.22 41.39 10.14
N SER A 14 15.32 42.14 10.05
CA SER A 14 16.37 41.95 9.07
C SER A 14 17.24 40.79 9.47
N LEU A 15 17.31 39.73 8.64
CA LEU A 15 18.25 38.65 8.81
C LEU A 15 19.47 38.89 7.90
N SER A 16 20.61 39.23 8.50
CA SER A 16 21.89 39.36 7.80
C SER A 16 22.52 37.99 7.61
N VAL A 17 22.73 37.60 6.36
CA VAL A 17 23.46 36.37 6.00
C VAL A 17 24.94 36.69 5.88
N ALA A 18 25.76 36.13 6.76
CA ALA A 18 27.22 36.19 6.67
C ALA A 18 27.72 35.06 5.74
N LEU A 19 28.30 35.43 4.61
CA LEU A 19 29.06 34.52 3.75
C LEU A 19 30.44 34.26 4.38
N ALA A 20 30.71 33.01 4.74
CA ALA A 20 32.04 32.53 5.06
C ALA A 20 32.65 31.87 3.80
N SER A 21 33.64 32.51 3.23
CA SER A 21 34.45 31.96 2.14
C SER A 21 35.53 31.03 2.70
N VAL A 22 35.50 29.78 2.31
CA VAL A 22 36.57 28.80 2.60
C VAL A 22 37.50 28.70 1.40
N THR A 23 38.71 29.20 1.59
CA THR A 23 39.82 29.04 0.65
C THR A 23 40.48 27.68 0.84
N VAL A 24 40.46 26.81 -0.19
CA VAL A 24 41.21 25.56 -0.22
C VAL A 24 42.56 25.81 -0.86
N LYS A 25 43.61 25.63 -0.08
CA LYS A 25 45.01 25.60 -0.59
C LYS A 25 45.28 24.21 -1.17
N SER A 26 45.74 24.18 -2.42
CA SER A 26 46.30 23.04 -3.08
C SER A 26 47.78 22.89 -2.70
N SER A 27 48.23 21.72 -2.28
CA SER A 27 49.62 21.31 -2.42
C SER A 27 49.76 19.79 -2.20
N GLY A 28 50.49 19.16 -3.10
CA GLY A 28 51.16 17.91 -2.79
C GLY A 28 50.84 16.73 -3.71
N CYS A 29 51.56 16.67 -4.79
CA CYS A 29 51.79 15.49 -5.64
C CYS A 29 52.37 14.36 -4.82
N CYS A 30 51.82 13.14 -4.82
CA CYS A 30 52.52 11.91 -4.51
C CYS A 30 51.98 10.75 -5.33
N SER A 31 52.93 10.07 -5.93
CA SER A 31 52.91 8.99 -6.87
C SER A 31 52.17 7.73 -6.43
N ILE A 32 51.49 7.13 -7.37
CA ILE A 32 50.69 5.90 -7.29
C ILE A 32 51.57 4.66 -7.45
N PRO A 33 51.36 3.58 -6.70
CA PRO A 33 51.59 2.24 -7.21
C PRO A 33 50.27 1.56 -7.59
N ALA A 34 50.27 0.98 -8.77
CA ALA A 34 49.19 0.20 -9.33
C ALA A 34 48.84 -1.02 -8.43
N CYS A 35 47.68 -1.04 -7.88
CA CYS A 35 47.13 -2.24 -7.29
C CYS A 35 45.97 -2.73 -8.16
N ARG A 36 46.15 -3.91 -8.74
CA ARG A 36 45.09 -4.66 -9.44
C ARG A 36 44.07 -5.05 -8.41
N ASN A 37 42.92 -4.42 -8.44
CA ASN A 37 41.74 -4.91 -7.69
C ASN A 37 40.78 -5.62 -8.63
N THR A 38 40.71 -6.93 -8.41
CA THR A 38 39.64 -7.80 -8.84
C THR A 38 38.29 -7.25 -8.38
N PHE A 39 37.46 -6.85 -9.32
CA PHE A 39 36.06 -6.54 -9.04
C PHE A 39 35.37 -7.82 -8.65
N SER A 40 35.16 -7.98 -7.33
CA SER A 40 34.16 -8.89 -6.79
C SER A 40 32.80 -8.23 -7.00
N SER A 41 32.05 -8.74 -7.97
CA SER A 41 30.66 -8.35 -8.19
C SER A 41 29.82 -8.76 -6.98
N CYS A 42 29.51 -7.81 -6.11
CA CYS A 42 28.45 -7.98 -5.15
C CYS A 42 27.13 -8.00 -5.92
N GLY A 43 26.71 -9.21 -6.30
CA GLY A 43 25.42 -9.44 -6.89
C GLY A 43 24.33 -9.12 -5.87
N PHE A 44 23.65 -7.99 -6.04
CA PHE A 44 22.34 -7.81 -5.47
C PHE A 44 21.41 -8.85 -6.12
N HIS A 45 21.15 -9.92 -5.41
CA HIS A 45 20.07 -10.83 -5.74
C HIS A 45 18.77 -10.07 -5.51
N LEU A 46 18.28 -9.43 -6.57
CA LEU A 46 16.86 -9.16 -6.72
C LEU A 46 16.19 -10.54 -6.79
N SER A 47 15.59 -10.96 -5.69
CA SER A 47 14.75 -12.14 -5.64
C SER A 47 13.50 -11.82 -6.45
N SER A 48 13.58 -12.00 -7.77
CA SER A 48 12.43 -12.00 -8.66
C SER A 48 11.67 -13.30 -8.45
N ASN A 49 10.84 -13.38 -7.41
CA ASN A 49 9.76 -14.34 -7.39
C ASN A 49 8.67 -13.90 -8.37
N ILE A 50 9.04 -13.80 -9.64
CA ILE A 50 8.09 -13.89 -10.73
C ILE A 50 7.79 -15.38 -10.84
N MET A 51 6.62 -15.78 -10.40
CA MET A 51 6.10 -17.13 -10.65
C MET A 51 6.24 -17.44 -12.14
N SER A 52 7.17 -18.31 -12.49
CA SER A 52 7.20 -18.98 -13.77
C SER A 52 6.09 -20.03 -13.76
N SER A 53 4.87 -19.65 -14.12
CA SER A 53 3.84 -20.60 -14.48
C SER A 53 3.99 -20.95 -15.96
N SER A 54 4.24 -22.24 -16.20
CA SER A 54 4.19 -22.90 -17.49
C SER A 54 2.87 -22.65 -18.23
N ASN A 55 2.97 -22.31 -19.52
CA ASN A 55 2.00 -22.50 -20.62
C ASN A 55 0.52 -22.65 -20.26
N GLY A 56 -0.10 -21.55 -19.82
CA GLY A 56 -1.50 -21.23 -19.91
C GLY A 56 -1.58 -19.77 -20.30
N ALA A 57 -2.53 -19.36 -21.14
CA ALA A 57 -2.68 -18.00 -21.63
C ALA A 57 -2.32 -16.99 -20.55
N LYS A 58 -1.34 -16.10 -20.82
CA LYS A 58 -0.93 -15.04 -19.88
C LYS A 58 -2.17 -14.23 -19.55
N GLU A 59 -2.79 -14.59 -18.46
CA GLU A 59 -3.85 -13.82 -17.84
C GLU A 59 -3.35 -12.38 -17.72
N ASN A 60 -4.16 -11.44 -18.18
CA ASN A 60 -3.88 -10.02 -18.32
C ASN A 60 -3.09 -9.43 -17.16
N SER A 61 -1.79 -9.54 -17.17
CA SER A 61 -0.95 -8.88 -16.17
C SER A 61 -1.08 -7.37 -16.31
N HIS A 62 -1.16 -6.67 -15.18
CA HIS A 62 -1.11 -5.21 -15.15
C HIS A 62 -2.36 -4.51 -15.73
N ASN A 63 -3.53 -5.13 -15.60
CA ASN A 63 -4.77 -4.60 -16.19
C ASN A 63 -5.30 -3.37 -15.46
N LYS A 64 -5.30 -3.38 -14.11
CA LYS A 64 -5.81 -2.25 -13.32
C LYS A 64 -5.00 -0.98 -13.59
N ALA A 65 -3.68 -1.10 -13.69
CA ALA A 65 -2.78 0.01 -14.01
C ALA A 65 -2.91 0.53 -15.45
N ARG A 66 -3.63 -0.15 -16.33
CA ARG A 66 -3.91 0.28 -17.72
C ARG A 66 -5.33 0.78 -17.94
N THR A 67 -6.15 0.86 -16.88
CA THR A 67 -7.53 1.39 -16.98
C THR A 67 -7.53 2.89 -17.18
N SER A 68 -8.52 3.39 -17.93
CA SER A 68 -8.77 4.82 -18.18
C SER A 68 -10.18 5.20 -17.77
N PRO A 69 -10.39 6.45 -17.29
CA PRO A 69 -9.39 7.49 -17.06
C PRO A 69 -8.50 7.20 -15.84
N TYR A 70 -7.36 7.91 -15.74
CA TYR A 70 -6.50 7.83 -14.54
C TYR A 70 -7.29 8.28 -13.29
N PRO A 71 -7.22 7.56 -12.16
CA PRO A 71 -7.99 7.85 -10.95
C PRO A 71 -7.87 9.31 -10.48
N GLY A 72 -9.01 9.90 -10.07
CA GLY A 72 -9.05 11.29 -9.62
C GLY A 72 -8.78 12.35 -10.71
N SER A 73 -8.80 11.96 -11.99
CA SER A 73 -8.53 12.87 -13.10
C SER A 73 -9.42 12.57 -14.31
N LYS A 74 -9.30 13.40 -15.37
CA LYS A 74 -9.89 13.15 -16.70
C LYS A 74 -8.87 12.65 -17.73
N VAL A 75 -7.64 12.37 -17.27
CA VAL A 75 -6.53 11.99 -18.15
C VAL A 75 -6.75 10.59 -18.67
N GLN A 76 -6.75 10.45 -19.99
CA GLN A 76 -6.83 9.15 -20.67
C GLN A 76 -5.43 8.59 -20.86
N ARG A 77 -5.22 7.33 -20.48
CA ARG A 77 -3.96 6.62 -20.74
C ARG A 77 -3.83 6.29 -22.22
N SER A 78 -2.62 6.30 -22.72
CA SER A 78 -2.33 5.68 -24.01
C SER A 78 -2.66 4.19 -23.94
N GLN A 79 -3.31 3.66 -25.00
CA GLN A 79 -3.66 2.24 -25.06
C GLN A 79 -2.39 1.38 -25.20
N VAL A 80 -2.21 0.43 -24.31
CA VAL A 80 -1.09 -0.51 -24.33
C VAL A 80 -1.62 -1.91 -24.61
N PRO A 81 -1.39 -2.47 -25.81
CA PRO A 81 -1.77 -3.85 -26.13
C PRO A 81 -1.03 -4.85 -25.24
N ASN A 82 -1.66 -5.99 -24.96
CA ASN A 82 -1.09 -7.00 -24.05
C ASN A 82 0.32 -7.46 -24.45
N GLU A 83 0.54 -7.63 -25.74
CA GLU A 83 1.82 -8.03 -26.33
C GLU A 83 2.91 -6.94 -26.23
N LYS A 84 2.54 -5.69 -25.96
CA LYS A 84 3.46 -4.55 -25.83
C LYS A 84 3.71 -4.10 -24.39
N VAL A 85 3.19 -4.80 -23.39
CA VAL A 85 3.34 -4.43 -21.97
C VAL A 85 4.79 -4.53 -21.51
N GLY A 86 5.49 -5.58 -21.89
CA GLY A 86 6.88 -5.80 -21.47
C GLY A 86 7.85 -4.77 -22.05
N TRP A 87 8.77 -4.27 -21.22
CA TRP A 87 9.81 -3.32 -21.67
C TRP A 87 10.79 -3.92 -22.69
N PHE A 88 10.94 -5.24 -22.73
CA PHE A 88 11.81 -5.92 -23.72
C PHE A 88 11.17 -6.03 -25.11
N VAL A 89 9.89 -5.67 -25.25
CA VAL A 89 9.22 -5.60 -26.55
C VAL A 89 9.47 -4.23 -27.13
N GLU A 90 10.13 -4.19 -28.28
CA GLU A 90 10.39 -2.96 -29.00
C GLU A 90 9.09 -2.28 -29.44
N TRP A 91 8.98 -0.98 -29.12
CA TRP A 91 7.84 -0.14 -29.51
C TRP A 91 8.32 1.28 -29.75
N GLN A 92 8.74 1.55 -30.98
CA GLN A 92 9.32 2.86 -31.36
C GLN A 92 8.33 4.01 -31.21
N ASP A 93 7.04 3.77 -31.47
CA ASP A 93 5.98 4.79 -31.44
C ASP A 93 5.34 4.94 -30.03
N TYR A 94 5.93 4.31 -28.99
CA TYR A 94 5.37 4.45 -27.64
C TYR A 94 5.60 5.86 -27.10
N ASN A 95 4.53 6.67 -27.15
CA ASN A 95 4.49 8.04 -26.66
C ASN A 95 3.34 8.22 -25.67
N PRO A 96 3.53 7.79 -24.41
CA PRO A 96 2.48 7.87 -23.40
C PRO A 96 2.22 9.29 -22.92
N VAL A 97 1.00 9.56 -22.48
CA VAL A 97 0.61 10.86 -21.88
C VAL A 97 1.38 11.09 -20.59
N GLU A 98 1.97 12.27 -20.44
CA GLU A 98 2.59 12.69 -19.16
C GLU A 98 1.55 13.31 -18.25
N TYR A 99 1.45 12.82 -17.02
CA TYR A 99 0.60 13.37 -15.99
C TYR A 99 1.23 13.25 -14.61
N THR A 100 1.30 14.37 -13.91
CA THR A 100 1.59 14.44 -12.48
C THR A 100 0.61 15.43 -11.84
N ALA A 101 -0.11 15.00 -10.81
CA ALA A 101 -1.07 15.85 -10.14
C ALA A 101 -0.39 17.11 -9.55
N VAL A 102 -1.09 18.26 -9.57
CA VAL A 102 -0.55 19.54 -9.08
C VAL A 102 -0.11 19.45 -7.62
N SER A 103 -0.84 18.71 -6.79
CA SER A 103 -0.49 18.42 -5.40
C SER A 103 0.84 17.68 -5.24
N VAL A 104 1.23 16.87 -6.23
CA VAL A 104 2.49 16.12 -6.25
C VAL A 104 3.63 16.98 -6.80
N LEU A 105 3.36 17.89 -7.72
CA LEU A 105 4.36 18.82 -8.28
C LEU A 105 4.91 19.78 -7.23
N ALA A 106 4.15 20.09 -6.20
CA ALA A 106 4.60 20.94 -5.08
C ALA A 106 5.65 20.27 -4.17
N GLY A 107 5.80 18.92 -4.24
CA GLY A 107 6.75 18.16 -3.43
C GLY A 107 8.14 18.03 -4.04
N PRO A 108 9.18 17.68 -3.26
CA PRO A 108 10.53 17.49 -3.75
C PRO A 108 10.59 16.27 -4.70
N ARG A 109 11.40 16.36 -5.75
CA ARG A 109 11.70 15.24 -6.65
C ARG A 109 12.82 14.41 -6.05
N TRP A 110 12.52 13.21 -5.56
CA TRP A 110 13.47 12.35 -4.87
C TRP A 110 14.05 11.22 -5.72
N ALA A 111 13.54 10.98 -6.92
CA ALA A 111 13.93 9.84 -7.73
C ALA A 111 14.33 10.23 -9.16
N ASP A 112 15.15 9.39 -9.74
CA ASP A 112 15.57 9.50 -11.14
C ASP A 112 14.35 9.40 -12.07
N PRO A 113 14.12 10.37 -13.00
CA PRO A 113 13.03 10.30 -13.96
C PRO A 113 13.15 9.13 -14.94
N GLN A 114 14.30 8.48 -15.03
CA GLN A 114 14.51 7.29 -15.86
C GLN A 114 14.04 5.98 -15.21
N ILE A 115 13.65 5.99 -13.94
CA ILE A 115 13.05 4.83 -13.29
C ILE A 115 11.80 4.40 -14.06
N ARG A 116 11.68 3.08 -14.26
CA ARG A 116 10.55 2.46 -14.97
C ARG A 116 9.85 1.43 -14.10
N ASN A 117 8.51 1.39 -14.24
CA ASN A 117 7.67 0.42 -13.57
C ASN A 117 8.11 -1.02 -13.91
N PRO A 118 8.42 -1.86 -12.91
CA PRO A 118 8.94 -3.22 -13.12
C PRO A 118 7.92 -4.15 -13.79
N ALA A 119 6.61 -3.89 -13.63
CA ALA A 119 5.56 -4.68 -14.25
C ALA A 119 5.30 -4.30 -15.72
N GLY A 120 5.87 -3.20 -16.21
CA GLY A 120 5.77 -2.78 -17.59
C GLY A 120 5.05 -1.45 -17.79
N ARG A 121 4.63 -1.21 -19.01
CA ARG A 121 3.98 0.03 -19.44
C ARG A 121 2.55 0.13 -18.93
N THR A 122 2.17 1.32 -18.46
CA THR A 122 0.82 1.67 -18.00
C THR A 122 0.09 2.63 -18.96
N GLY A 123 0.82 3.20 -19.93
CA GLY A 123 0.31 4.21 -20.84
C GLY A 123 0.28 5.62 -20.26
N LEU A 124 0.92 5.85 -19.12
CA LEU A 124 1.04 7.15 -18.47
C LEU A 124 2.42 7.32 -17.86
N VAL A 125 3.15 8.36 -18.24
CA VAL A 125 4.43 8.76 -17.62
C VAL A 125 4.20 9.77 -16.50
N GLY A 126 5.24 10.00 -15.68
CA GLY A 126 5.17 10.89 -14.53
C GLY A 126 4.78 10.17 -13.25
N ARG A 127 4.34 10.90 -12.23
CA ARG A 127 4.01 10.32 -10.92
C ARG A 127 2.51 10.16 -10.66
N GLY A 128 1.67 10.76 -11.49
CA GLY A 128 0.22 10.77 -11.23
C GLY A 128 -0.09 11.36 -9.85
N LEU A 129 -0.79 10.60 -9.02
CA LEU A 129 -1.10 10.92 -7.62
C LEU A 129 -0.03 10.43 -6.63
N LEU A 130 0.98 9.69 -7.10
CA LEU A 130 2.00 9.14 -6.22
C LEU A 130 3.07 10.18 -5.89
N GLY A 131 3.46 10.26 -4.61
CA GLY A 131 4.37 11.28 -4.10
C GLY A 131 5.81 11.11 -4.57
N ARG A 132 6.22 9.88 -4.91
CA ARG A 132 7.60 9.54 -5.24
C ARG A 132 7.72 8.98 -6.64
N TRP A 133 8.88 9.21 -7.26
CA TRP A 133 9.34 8.43 -8.40
C TRP A 133 9.71 7.01 -7.91
N GLY A 134 9.46 6.01 -8.74
CA GLY A 134 9.70 4.63 -8.36
C GLY A 134 8.69 4.10 -7.34
N PRO A 135 9.11 3.26 -6.39
CA PRO A 135 8.21 2.63 -5.42
C PRO A 135 7.68 3.62 -4.39
N ASN A 136 6.38 3.57 -4.16
CA ASN A 136 5.66 4.22 -3.09
C ASN A 136 5.16 3.13 -2.15
N HIS A 137 5.64 3.13 -0.92
CA HIS A 137 5.39 2.05 0.03
C HIS A 137 4.11 2.28 0.80
N ALA A 138 3.33 1.20 0.94
CA ALA A 138 2.15 1.12 1.77
C ALA A 138 2.25 -0.05 2.75
N ALA A 139 1.33 -0.11 3.71
CA ALA A 139 1.21 -1.19 4.67
C ALA A 139 -0.26 -1.49 4.94
N ASP A 140 -0.64 -2.76 4.82
CA ASP A 140 -2.02 -3.23 4.89
C ASP A 140 -2.19 -4.23 6.05
N PRO A 141 -2.69 -3.80 7.22
CA PRO A 141 -2.97 -4.68 8.34
C PRO A 141 -4.25 -5.49 8.10
N ILE A 142 -4.12 -6.80 7.97
CA ILE A 142 -5.24 -7.72 7.80
C ILE A 142 -5.61 -8.29 9.17
N ILE A 143 -6.59 -7.68 9.82
CA ILE A 143 -7.06 -8.14 11.12
C ILE A 143 -8.15 -9.18 10.93
N THR A 144 -7.96 -10.37 11.50
CA THR A 144 -8.89 -11.50 11.33
C THR A 144 -9.29 -12.12 12.66
N ARG A 145 -10.46 -12.76 12.65
CA ARG A 145 -10.95 -13.62 13.73
C ARG A 145 -11.79 -14.76 13.16
N TRP A 146 -11.96 -15.82 13.91
CA TRP A 146 -12.93 -16.86 13.56
C TRP A 146 -14.35 -16.35 13.74
N LYS A 147 -15.24 -16.66 12.80
CA LYS A 147 -16.67 -16.45 13.00
C LYS A 147 -17.17 -17.39 14.09
N ARG A 148 -17.93 -16.85 15.04
CA ARG A 148 -18.46 -17.60 16.18
C ARG A 148 -19.96 -17.48 16.29
N ASP A 149 -20.59 -18.50 16.83
CA ASP A 149 -22.01 -18.48 17.21
C ASP A 149 -22.21 -17.74 18.55
N ARG A 150 -23.45 -17.65 19.00
CA ARG A 150 -23.82 -17.00 20.28
C ARG A 150 -23.25 -17.72 21.51
N SER A 151 -22.85 -18.97 21.36
CA SER A 151 -22.24 -19.79 22.41
C SER A 151 -20.74 -19.73 22.40
N GLY A 152 -20.14 -18.95 21.48
CA GLY A 152 -18.69 -18.79 21.34
C GLY A 152 -18.01 -19.89 20.51
N ASN A 153 -18.74 -20.84 19.94
CA ASN A 153 -18.17 -21.90 19.11
C ASN A 153 -17.83 -21.36 17.71
N LYS A 154 -16.69 -21.83 17.14
CA LYS A 154 -16.35 -21.51 15.75
C LYS A 154 -17.39 -22.08 14.79
N ILE A 155 -17.83 -21.26 13.84
CA ILE A 155 -18.77 -21.68 12.80
C ILE A 155 -17.97 -22.26 11.64
N THR A 156 -18.31 -23.50 11.25
CA THR A 156 -17.76 -24.16 10.07
C THR A 156 -18.67 -24.00 8.87
N HIS A 157 -18.09 -23.95 7.69
CA HIS A 157 -18.86 -23.97 6.45
C HIS A 157 -19.44 -25.37 6.22
N PRO A 158 -20.75 -25.49 5.90
CA PRO A 158 -21.47 -26.76 5.92
C PRO A 158 -20.93 -27.78 4.90
N VAL A 159 -20.31 -27.32 3.81
CA VAL A 159 -19.82 -28.18 2.75
C VAL A 159 -18.32 -28.46 2.89
N SER A 160 -17.49 -27.43 3.04
CA SER A 160 -16.04 -27.63 3.15
C SER A 160 -15.61 -28.17 4.51
N GLY A 161 -16.45 -28.07 5.55
CA GLY A 161 -16.08 -28.42 6.92
C GLY A 161 -15.03 -27.51 7.57
N LYS A 162 -14.52 -26.52 6.82
CA LYS A 162 -13.53 -25.56 7.32
C LYS A 162 -14.18 -24.42 8.10
N ASN A 163 -13.44 -23.87 9.07
CA ASN A 163 -13.90 -22.72 9.82
C ASN A 163 -14.04 -21.49 8.94
N ILE A 164 -15.07 -20.67 9.20
CA ILE A 164 -15.28 -19.39 8.52
C ILE A 164 -14.43 -18.34 9.22
N LEU A 165 -13.58 -17.67 8.42
CA LEU A 165 -12.74 -16.57 8.86
C LEU A 165 -13.41 -15.25 8.53
N GLN A 166 -13.31 -14.27 9.43
CA GLN A 166 -13.73 -12.88 9.20
C GLN A 166 -12.52 -11.97 9.20
N PHE A 167 -12.57 -10.91 8.40
CA PHE A 167 -11.61 -9.83 8.46
C PHE A 167 -12.28 -8.47 8.61
N VAL A 168 -11.56 -7.47 9.12
CA VAL A 168 -12.03 -6.09 9.19
C VAL A 168 -11.87 -5.47 7.81
N ALA A 169 -12.99 -5.03 7.22
CA ALA A 169 -13.01 -4.32 5.95
C ALA A 169 -13.52 -2.89 6.15
N ILE A 170 -12.91 -1.95 5.42
CA ILE A 170 -13.37 -0.56 5.32
C ILE A 170 -13.96 -0.29 3.94
N LYS A 171 -14.87 0.68 3.86
CA LYS A 171 -15.35 1.20 2.59
C LYS A 171 -14.69 2.54 2.31
N ARG A 172 -13.85 2.61 1.29
CA ARG A 172 -13.11 3.82 0.91
C ARG A 172 -14.07 4.96 0.52
N LYS A 173 -13.75 6.19 0.96
CA LYS A 173 -14.54 7.39 0.60
C LYS A 173 -14.31 7.84 -0.84
N ASP A 174 -13.09 7.65 -1.36
CA ASP A 174 -12.67 8.13 -2.67
C ASP A 174 -13.30 7.37 -3.84
N CYS A 175 -13.39 6.04 -3.77
CA CYS A 175 -13.92 5.19 -4.84
C CYS A 175 -15.16 4.37 -4.44
N GLY A 176 -15.47 4.28 -3.15
CA GLY A 176 -16.61 3.52 -2.65
C GLY A 176 -16.43 2.00 -2.66
N GLU A 177 -15.22 1.51 -2.93
CA GLU A 177 -14.89 0.08 -2.89
C GLU A 177 -14.56 -0.38 -1.46
N TRP A 178 -14.80 -1.68 -1.19
CA TRP A 178 -14.36 -2.29 0.04
C TRP A 178 -12.87 -2.63 -0.04
N ALA A 179 -12.17 -2.44 1.06
CA ALA A 179 -10.71 -2.61 1.14
C ALA A 179 -10.28 -3.17 2.51
N ILE A 180 -9.08 -3.68 2.59
CA ILE A 180 -8.34 -3.84 3.83
C ILE A 180 -7.98 -2.43 4.32
N PRO A 181 -8.07 -2.11 5.63
CA PRO A 181 -7.47 -0.89 6.17
C PRO A 181 -6.00 -0.79 5.78
N GLY A 182 -5.51 0.39 5.46
CA GLY A 182 -4.11 0.53 5.09
C GLY A 182 -3.81 1.80 4.32
N GLY A 183 -2.56 2.22 4.37
CA GLY A 183 -2.14 3.45 3.73
C GLY A 183 -0.64 3.57 3.54
N MET A 184 -0.23 4.79 3.22
CA MET A 184 1.16 5.09 2.87
C MET A 184 2.06 5.08 4.11
N VAL A 185 3.27 4.56 3.92
CA VAL A 185 4.34 4.63 4.91
C VAL A 185 4.92 6.05 4.91
N ASP A 186 4.85 6.73 6.05
CA ASP A 186 5.40 8.06 6.20
C ASP A 186 6.95 8.07 6.15
N PRO A 187 7.57 9.20 5.76
CA PRO A 187 9.04 9.30 5.71
C PRO A 187 9.68 8.97 7.07
N GLY A 188 10.45 7.88 7.12
CA GLY A 188 11.13 7.43 8.33
C GLY A 188 10.28 6.57 9.28
N GLU A 189 9.00 6.35 8.97
CA GLU A 189 8.13 5.44 9.71
C GLU A 189 8.53 3.97 9.45
N LYS A 190 8.37 3.12 10.46
CA LYS A 190 8.53 1.67 10.30
C LYS A 190 7.21 1.05 9.85
N ILE A 191 7.27 0.05 8.99
CA ILE A 191 6.09 -0.69 8.50
C ILE A 191 5.18 -1.13 9.66
N SER A 192 5.74 -1.66 10.75
CA SER A 192 4.94 -2.08 11.92
C SER A 192 4.20 -0.92 12.61
N ALA A 193 4.75 0.28 12.57
CA ALA A 193 4.09 1.48 13.08
C ALA A 193 2.96 1.92 12.14
N THR A 194 3.22 1.93 10.83
CA THR A 194 2.22 2.22 9.81
C THR A 194 1.03 1.27 9.92
N LEU A 195 1.26 -0.05 9.99
CA LEU A 195 0.20 -1.06 10.14
C LEU A 195 -0.73 -0.75 11.32
N LYS A 196 -0.15 -0.42 12.48
CA LYS A 196 -0.93 -0.08 13.68
C LYS A 196 -1.65 1.25 13.54
N ARG A 197 -1.00 2.29 13.02
CA ARG A 197 -1.56 3.62 12.82
C ARG A 197 -2.75 3.58 11.87
N GLU A 198 -2.57 3.02 10.68
CA GLU A 198 -3.61 2.94 9.65
C GLU A 198 -4.85 2.18 10.14
N PHE A 199 -4.66 1.05 10.84
CA PHE A 199 -5.78 0.33 11.43
C PHE A 199 -6.53 1.18 12.47
N GLY A 200 -5.79 1.89 13.32
CA GLY A 200 -6.38 2.79 14.32
C GLY A 200 -7.15 3.94 13.70
N GLU A 201 -6.61 4.55 12.65
CA GLU A 201 -7.20 5.72 11.98
C GLU A 201 -8.44 5.34 11.17
N GLU A 202 -8.37 4.31 10.34
CA GLU A 202 -9.45 3.94 9.42
C GLU A 202 -10.53 3.05 10.01
N ALA A 203 -10.18 2.11 10.92
CA ALA A 203 -11.10 1.13 11.45
C ALA A 203 -11.62 1.45 12.86
N LEU A 204 -10.94 2.29 13.62
CA LEU A 204 -11.25 2.61 15.02
C LEU A 204 -11.44 4.11 15.27
N ASN A 205 -11.37 4.95 14.22
CA ASN A 205 -11.53 6.40 14.28
C ASN A 205 -10.64 7.07 15.34
N SER A 206 -9.40 6.61 15.47
CA SER A 206 -8.48 7.04 16.54
C SER A 206 -8.20 8.54 16.53
N LEU A 207 -8.24 9.19 15.36
CA LEU A 207 -7.98 10.63 15.22
C LEU A 207 -8.98 11.49 16.00
N GLN A 208 -10.24 11.03 16.09
CA GLN A 208 -11.34 11.78 16.74
C GLN A 208 -11.54 11.40 18.21
N LYS A 209 -10.77 10.45 18.76
CA LYS A 209 -10.87 10.03 20.16
C LYS A 209 -10.25 11.07 21.11
N SER A 210 -10.80 11.14 22.32
CA SER A 210 -10.20 11.90 23.42
C SER A 210 -8.86 11.34 23.87
N SER A 211 -8.09 12.08 24.64
CA SER A 211 -6.78 11.63 25.14
C SER A 211 -6.86 10.36 26.00
N THR A 212 -7.96 10.19 26.76
CA THR A 212 -8.18 8.99 27.59
C THR A 212 -8.49 7.80 26.71
N GLU A 213 -9.43 7.92 25.79
CA GLU A 213 -9.82 6.88 24.85
C GLU A 213 -8.63 6.46 23.96
N LYS A 214 -7.80 7.42 23.50
CA LYS A 214 -6.59 7.13 22.72
C LYS A 214 -5.62 6.24 23.49
N ARG A 215 -5.44 6.48 24.79
CA ARG A 215 -4.55 5.66 25.61
C ARG A 215 -5.08 4.24 25.77
N GLU A 216 -6.37 4.07 26.06
CA GLU A 216 -7.00 2.76 26.17
C GLU A 216 -6.96 2.00 24.85
N LEU A 217 -7.24 2.70 23.74
CA LEU A 217 -7.12 2.16 22.39
C LEU A 217 -5.70 1.71 22.08
N GLU A 218 -4.70 2.53 22.41
CA GLU A 218 -3.28 2.22 22.18
C GLU A 218 -2.84 0.95 22.94
N GLU A 219 -3.33 0.73 24.16
CA GLU A 219 -3.08 -0.50 24.92
C GLU A 219 -3.65 -1.73 24.22
N GLN A 220 -4.86 -1.67 23.71
CA GLN A 220 -5.50 -2.77 22.96
C GLN A 220 -4.80 -3.01 21.61
N LEU A 221 -4.48 -1.94 20.90
CA LEU A 221 -3.70 -2.03 19.65
C LEU A 221 -2.31 -2.63 19.91
N HIS A 222 -1.66 -2.26 21.01
CA HIS A 222 -0.38 -2.86 21.36
C HIS A 222 -0.50 -4.37 21.58
N LYS A 223 -1.54 -4.83 22.29
CA LYS A 223 -1.80 -6.27 22.48
C LYS A 223 -2.01 -6.99 21.15
N LEU A 224 -2.84 -6.41 20.26
CA LEU A 224 -3.14 -6.99 18.95
C LEU A 224 -1.89 -7.11 18.06
N PHE A 225 -1.13 -6.02 17.96
CA PHE A 225 0.03 -5.95 17.07
C PHE A 225 1.32 -6.56 17.67
N SER A 226 1.30 -6.97 18.94
CA SER A 226 2.37 -7.74 19.57
C SER A 226 2.17 -9.26 19.44
N GLN A 227 1.05 -9.71 18.89
CA GLN A 227 0.82 -11.14 18.65
C GLN A 227 1.67 -11.68 17.51
N GLU A 228 1.71 -13.00 17.42
CA GLU A 228 2.28 -13.67 16.24
C GLU A 228 1.50 -13.24 14.99
N HIS A 229 2.26 -12.91 13.96
CA HIS A 229 1.69 -12.40 12.71
C HIS A 229 2.27 -13.12 11.49
N LEU A 230 1.53 -13.08 10.39
CA LEU A 230 1.94 -13.67 9.14
C LEU A 230 2.14 -12.58 8.08
N VAL A 231 3.33 -12.47 7.54
CA VAL A 231 3.54 -11.67 6.32
C VAL A 231 2.87 -12.43 5.17
N ILE A 232 1.83 -11.83 4.62
CA ILE A 232 1.00 -12.40 3.56
C ILE A 232 1.59 -12.08 2.20
N TYR A 233 1.96 -10.82 1.99
CA TYR A 233 2.52 -10.33 0.76
C TYR A 233 3.50 -9.19 1.02
N LYS A 234 4.52 -9.08 0.16
CA LYS A 234 5.43 -7.95 0.14
C LYS A 234 5.93 -7.72 -1.27
N GLY A 235 5.74 -6.52 -1.79
CA GLY A 235 6.22 -6.12 -3.11
C GLY A 235 5.21 -5.31 -3.92
N TYR A 236 5.39 -5.32 -5.22
CA TYR A 236 4.57 -4.60 -6.20
C TYR A 236 3.10 -5.00 -6.13
N VAL A 237 2.20 -4.02 -6.22
CA VAL A 237 0.76 -4.24 -6.36
C VAL A 237 0.23 -3.59 -7.62
N ASP A 238 -0.72 -4.24 -8.28
CA ASP A 238 -1.45 -3.69 -9.42
C ASP A 238 -2.49 -2.67 -8.92
N ASP A 239 -2.02 -1.44 -8.72
CA ASP A 239 -2.83 -0.33 -8.22
C ASP A 239 -3.19 0.60 -9.39
N PRO A 240 -4.43 1.10 -9.49
CA PRO A 240 -4.84 1.99 -10.57
C PRO A 240 -4.10 3.33 -10.60
N ARG A 241 -3.41 3.72 -9.52
CA ARG A 241 -2.56 4.91 -9.44
C ARG A 241 -1.19 4.73 -10.08
N ASN A 242 -0.78 3.49 -10.38
CA ASN A 242 0.53 3.22 -10.97
C ASN A 242 0.70 3.90 -12.33
N THR A 243 1.92 4.33 -12.59
CA THR A 243 2.36 4.93 -13.85
C THR A 243 3.60 4.21 -14.38
N ASP A 244 4.12 4.62 -15.52
CA ASP A 244 5.37 4.10 -16.07
C ASP A 244 6.60 4.41 -15.20
N ASN A 245 6.49 5.38 -14.26
CA ASN A 245 7.62 5.89 -13.48
C ASN A 245 7.38 5.91 -11.96
N ALA A 246 6.18 5.58 -11.52
CA ALA A 246 5.80 5.53 -10.11
C ALA A 246 4.80 4.40 -9.89
N TRP A 247 4.99 3.61 -8.85
CA TRP A 247 4.12 2.46 -8.56
C TRP A 247 3.98 2.22 -7.07
N MET A 248 2.98 1.45 -6.70
CA MET A 248 2.73 1.03 -5.34
C MET A 248 3.44 -0.29 -5.03
N GLU A 249 4.07 -0.35 -3.88
CA GLU A 249 4.51 -1.57 -3.22
C GLU A 249 3.90 -1.61 -1.83
N THR A 250 3.45 -2.77 -1.39
CA THR A 250 2.87 -2.93 -0.05
C THR A 250 3.49 -4.06 0.73
N GLU A 251 3.36 -3.98 2.05
CA GLU A 251 3.55 -5.10 2.95
C GLU A 251 2.21 -5.39 3.66
N ALA A 252 1.56 -6.49 3.24
CA ALA A 252 0.32 -6.96 3.83
C ALA A 252 0.61 -7.99 4.92
N VAL A 253 0.14 -7.71 6.14
CA VAL A 253 0.45 -8.51 7.33
C VAL A 253 -0.83 -8.90 8.05
N ASN A 254 -1.01 -10.20 8.26
CA ASN A 254 -2.16 -10.72 8.99
C ASN A 254 -1.88 -10.85 10.49
N TYR A 255 -2.70 -10.23 11.30
CA TYR A 255 -2.82 -10.40 12.75
C TYR A 255 -4.16 -11.09 13.04
N HIS A 256 -4.13 -12.17 13.80
CA HIS A 256 -5.31 -12.99 14.04
C HIS A 256 -5.65 -13.04 15.52
N ASP A 257 -6.85 -12.62 15.85
CA ASP A 257 -7.38 -12.78 17.19
C ASP A 257 -8.06 -14.15 17.30
N GLU A 258 -7.29 -15.13 17.77
CA GLU A 258 -7.73 -16.54 17.85
C GLU A 258 -8.93 -16.73 18.80
N THR A 259 -8.97 -16.00 19.92
CA THR A 259 -10.05 -16.09 20.90
C THR A 259 -11.21 -15.14 20.62
N GLY A 260 -10.96 -14.03 19.95
CA GLY A 260 -11.87 -12.91 19.75
C GLY A 260 -11.83 -11.88 20.87
N GLU A 261 -11.16 -12.17 21.99
CA GLU A 261 -11.18 -11.33 23.20
C GLU A 261 -10.59 -9.93 22.99
N ILE A 262 -9.57 -9.79 22.15
CA ILE A 262 -8.96 -8.48 21.91
C ILE A 262 -9.92 -7.62 21.09
N MET A 263 -10.45 -8.17 20.01
CA MET A 263 -11.32 -7.44 19.10
C MET A 263 -12.73 -7.20 19.67
N ASP A 264 -13.19 -8.01 20.61
CA ASP A 264 -14.46 -7.78 21.31
C ASP A 264 -14.39 -6.57 22.27
N ASN A 265 -13.17 -6.18 22.70
CA ASN A 265 -12.92 -4.97 23.47
C ASN A 265 -12.70 -3.72 22.59
N LEU A 266 -12.72 -3.85 21.27
CA LEU A 266 -12.54 -2.77 20.32
C LEU A 266 -13.83 -2.52 19.53
N THR A 267 -14.32 -1.29 19.55
CA THR A 267 -15.47 -0.89 18.74
C THR A 267 -15.00 -0.43 17.37
N LEU A 268 -15.43 -1.13 16.32
CA LEU A 268 -15.17 -0.70 14.94
C LEU A 268 -15.94 0.59 14.65
N GLU A 269 -15.21 1.62 14.26
CA GLU A 269 -15.75 2.93 13.92
C GLU A 269 -14.95 3.49 12.73
N ALA A 270 -15.64 3.78 11.63
CA ALA A 270 -14.99 4.30 10.43
C ALA A 270 -14.46 5.72 10.66
N GLY A 271 -13.19 5.92 10.39
CA GLY A 271 -12.51 7.20 10.53
C GLY A 271 -11.66 7.51 9.30
N ASP A 272 -11.01 8.66 9.31
CA ASP A 272 -10.17 9.19 8.25
C ASP A 272 -10.77 8.99 6.85
N ASP A 273 -10.14 8.25 5.98
CA ASP A 273 -10.60 7.97 4.60
C ASP A 273 -11.64 6.84 4.49
N ALA A 274 -12.00 6.18 5.61
CA ALA A 274 -13.03 5.17 5.66
C ALA A 274 -14.43 5.76 5.81
N GLY A 275 -15.35 5.40 4.90
CA GLY A 275 -16.77 5.77 5.00
C GLY A 275 -17.61 4.80 5.84
N LYS A 276 -17.21 3.53 5.90
CA LYS A 276 -17.82 2.46 6.69
C LYS A 276 -16.77 1.45 7.10
N VAL A 277 -17.02 0.74 8.20
CA VAL A 277 -16.21 -0.39 8.67
C VAL A 277 -17.10 -1.53 9.11
N LYS A 278 -16.71 -2.77 8.87
CA LYS A 278 -17.41 -3.96 9.34
C LYS A 278 -16.54 -5.20 9.32
N TRP A 279 -16.95 -6.22 10.04
CA TRP A 279 -16.50 -7.59 9.83
C TRP A 279 -17.13 -8.19 8.57
N VAL A 280 -16.32 -8.84 7.76
CA VAL A 280 -16.73 -9.52 6.52
C VAL A 280 -16.26 -10.96 6.55
N ASP A 281 -17.15 -11.89 6.24
CA ASP A 281 -16.80 -13.29 6.04
C ASP A 281 -15.91 -13.41 4.79
N ILE A 282 -14.82 -14.14 4.90
CA ILE A 282 -13.92 -14.38 3.77
C ILE A 282 -14.56 -15.39 2.82
N SER A 283 -14.61 -15.02 1.53
CA SER A 283 -15.06 -15.89 0.45
C SER A 283 -14.49 -15.43 -0.90
N ASP A 284 -14.58 -16.27 -1.92
CA ASP A 284 -14.18 -15.94 -3.29
C ASP A 284 -15.10 -14.94 -4.00
N GLN A 285 -16.30 -14.69 -3.44
CA GLN A 285 -17.25 -13.68 -3.95
C GLN A 285 -16.83 -12.24 -3.61
N LEU A 286 -15.78 -12.06 -2.81
CA LEU A 286 -15.34 -10.73 -2.39
C LEU A 286 -14.62 -10.00 -3.52
N GLN A 287 -15.16 -8.85 -3.91
CA GLN A 287 -14.49 -7.90 -4.78
C GLN A 287 -13.97 -6.75 -3.91
N LEU A 288 -12.65 -6.65 -3.82
CA LEU A 288 -11.96 -5.64 -3.03
C LEU A 288 -11.10 -4.76 -3.91
N TYR A 289 -10.81 -3.57 -3.40
CA TYR A 289 -9.92 -2.60 -4.04
C TYR A 289 -8.56 -3.21 -4.39
N ALA A 290 -8.00 -2.82 -5.53
CA ALA A 290 -6.67 -3.21 -6.00
C ALA A 290 -6.42 -4.74 -5.89
N SER A 291 -5.35 -5.15 -5.22
CA SER A 291 -4.96 -6.56 -5.05
C SER A 291 -5.46 -7.20 -3.75
N HIS A 292 -6.32 -6.50 -2.99
CA HIS A 292 -6.75 -6.94 -1.66
C HIS A 292 -7.47 -8.30 -1.65
N SER A 293 -8.23 -8.63 -2.70
CA SER A 293 -8.87 -9.95 -2.81
C SER A 293 -7.85 -11.10 -2.83
N GLN A 294 -6.70 -10.88 -3.49
CA GLN A 294 -5.61 -11.87 -3.52
C GLN A 294 -4.97 -12.06 -2.14
N PHE A 295 -4.78 -10.96 -1.38
CA PHE A 295 -4.24 -11.05 -0.02
C PHE A 295 -5.16 -11.82 0.91
N ILE A 296 -6.48 -11.57 0.84
CA ILE A 296 -7.48 -12.27 1.64
C ILE A 296 -7.53 -13.75 1.30
N LYS A 297 -7.41 -14.12 0.02
CA LYS A 297 -7.27 -15.53 -0.39
C LYS A 297 -6.06 -16.20 0.27
N LEU A 298 -4.89 -15.57 0.20
CA LEU A 298 -3.67 -16.09 0.82
C LEU A 298 -3.81 -16.23 2.34
N VAL A 299 -4.54 -15.33 3.01
CA VAL A 299 -4.83 -15.46 4.44
C VAL A 299 -5.68 -16.69 4.71
N ALA A 300 -6.76 -16.91 3.93
CA ALA A 300 -7.61 -18.08 4.09
C ALA A 300 -6.83 -19.38 3.89
N GLU A 301 -5.98 -19.44 2.87
CA GLU A 301 -5.10 -20.60 2.60
C GLU A 301 -4.13 -20.87 3.76
N LYS A 302 -3.42 -19.83 4.24
CA LYS A 302 -2.44 -19.96 5.33
C LYS A 302 -3.07 -20.34 6.67
N ARG A 303 -4.35 -20.01 6.89
CA ARG A 303 -5.07 -20.33 8.12
C ARG A 303 -5.98 -21.54 8.00
N ASP A 304 -5.90 -22.25 6.89
CA ASP A 304 -6.77 -23.39 6.58
C ASP A 304 -8.26 -23.09 6.80
N ALA A 305 -8.67 -21.89 6.38
CA ALA A 305 -10.03 -21.39 6.50
C ALA A 305 -10.85 -21.74 5.21
N HIS A 306 -12.18 -21.64 5.34
CA HIS A 306 -13.06 -21.68 4.18
C HIS A 306 -12.77 -20.51 3.23
N TRP A 307 -12.73 -20.78 1.91
CA TRP A 307 -12.49 -19.77 0.88
C TRP A 307 -13.56 -19.76 -0.21
N SER A 308 -13.84 -20.91 -0.84
CA SER A 308 -14.71 -21.03 -2.01
C SER A 308 -15.96 -21.82 -1.71
N GLU A 309 -17.10 -21.41 -2.28
CA GLU A 309 -18.35 -22.17 -2.28
C GLU A 309 -18.41 -23.15 -3.47
N ASP A 310 -17.60 -22.95 -4.52
CA ASP A 310 -17.66 -23.71 -5.78
C ASP A 310 -17.02 -25.11 -5.72
N SER A 311 -16.38 -25.47 -4.59
CA SER A 311 -15.86 -26.85 -4.42
C SER A 311 -16.97 -27.93 -4.36
N GLU A 312 -18.24 -27.53 -4.46
CA GLU A 312 -19.39 -28.44 -4.42
C GLU A 312 -19.77 -29.08 -5.73
N THR A 313 -19.37 -28.49 -6.87
CA THR A 313 -19.87 -28.92 -8.18
C THR A 313 -19.08 -30.08 -8.76
N GLU A 314 -17.83 -30.28 -8.36
CA GLU A 314 -17.01 -31.40 -8.88
C GLU A 314 -17.25 -32.74 -8.21
N CYS A 315 -17.85 -32.79 -7.02
CA CYS A 315 -18.11 -34.07 -6.32
C CYS A 315 -19.48 -34.70 -6.59
N ARG A 316 -20.35 -34.06 -7.39
CA ARG A 316 -21.68 -34.64 -7.76
C ARG A 316 -21.74 -35.31 -9.13
N GLY A 317 -20.61 -35.47 -9.79
CA GLY A 317 -20.48 -36.07 -11.12
C GLY A 317 -19.70 -37.40 -11.15
N LEU A 318 -19.88 -38.25 -10.12
CA LEU A 318 -19.45 -39.67 -10.15
C LEU A 318 -20.58 -40.59 -9.72
#